data_2dd4c5b27e0335560327913d1f566768
#
_entry.id   2dd4c5b27e0335560327913d1f566768
#
_cell.length_a   1.000
_cell.length_b   1.000
_cell.length_c   1.000
_cell.angle_alpha   90.00
_cell.angle_beta   90.00
_cell.angle_gamma   90.00
#
_symmetry.space_group_name_H-M   'P 1'
#
loop_
_entity.id
_entity.type
_entity.pdbx_description
1 polymer ?
#
loop_
_entity_poly.entity_id
_entity_poly.type
_entity_poly.pdbx_seq_one_letter_code
_entity_poly.pdbx_strand_id
1 'polypeptide(L)'
;MDLLTNYFNFAESRDKIQLKYKVTHRESIILRMITSAHYKGHKLTVSDVIQQKSIASPATSHASLKSLIGNKLIENRPCTKDARVKKLIPTERAIKLCKELGMLLVNNKK
;
A
#
# COMPACT_ATOMS: atom_id res chain seq x y z
N MET A 1 1.23 -27.78 -12.60
CA MET A 1 2.18 -27.29 -11.62
C MET A 1 1.55 -27.31 -10.23
N ASP A 2 2.32 -27.68 -9.25
CA ASP A 2 1.85 -27.80 -7.88
C ASP A 2 1.45 -26.43 -7.29
N LEU A 3 0.28 -26.37 -6.66
CA LEU A 3 -0.25 -25.13 -6.08
C LEU A 3 0.64 -24.62 -4.94
N LEU A 4 1.24 -25.52 -4.17
CA LEU A 4 2.15 -25.12 -3.11
C LEU A 4 3.39 -24.44 -3.69
N THR A 5 3.96 -25.00 -4.74
CA THR A 5 5.12 -24.40 -5.40
C THR A 5 4.76 -23.03 -5.98
N ASN A 6 3.59 -22.89 -6.57
CA ASN A 6 3.11 -21.62 -7.11
C ASN A 6 3.02 -20.56 -6.01
N TYR A 7 2.47 -20.95 -4.86
CA TYR A 7 2.35 -20.02 -3.74
C TYR A 7 3.73 -19.61 -3.20
N PHE A 8 4.63 -20.58 -3.04
CA PHE A 8 5.96 -20.28 -2.53
C PHE A 8 6.73 -19.35 -3.47
N ASN A 9 6.65 -19.57 -4.76
CA ASN A 9 7.30 -18.73 -5.76
C ASN A 9 6.71 -17.33 -5.77
N PHE A 10 5.38 -17.22 -5.68
CA PHE A 10 4.70 -15.94 -5.60
C PHE A 10 5.12 -15.17 -4.33
N ALA A 11 5.08 -15.84 -3.18
CA ALA A 11 5.41 -15.21 -1.90
C ALA A 11 6.85 -14.71 -1.87
N GLU A 12 7.77 -15.51 -2.40
CA GLU A 12 9.19 -15.15 -2.48
C GLU A 12 9.39 -13.94 -3.39
N SER A 13 8.74 -13.92 -4.55
CA SER A 13 8.82 -12.78 -5.47
C SER A 13 8.20 -11.53 -4.87
N ARG A 14 7.06 -11.67 -4.19
CA ARG A 14 6.42 -10.56 -3.47
C ARG A 14 7.37 -9.98 -2.42
N ASP A 15 8.00 -10.85 -1.64
CA ASP A 15 8.91 -10.42 -0.58
C ASP A 15 10.09 -9.63 -1.14
N LYS A 16 10.63 -10.07 -2.28
CA LYS A 16 11.73 -9.35 -2.96
C LYS A 16 11.29 -7.97 -3.42
N ILE A 17 10.09 -7.85 -3.96
CA ILE A 17 9.55 -6.57 -4.40
C ILE A 17 9.34 -5.64 -3.20
N GLN A 18 8.77 -6.15 -2.12
CA GLN A 18 8.57 -5.37 -0.90
C GLN A 18 9.90 -4.87 -0.34
N LEU A 19 10.91 -5.71 -0.33
CA LEU A 19 12.24 -5.35 0.13
C LEU A 19 12.86 -4.26 -0.76
N LYS A 20 12.70 -4.39 -2.08
CA LYS A 20 13.20 -3.41 -3.05
C LYS A 20 12.63 -2.02 -2.79
N TYR A 21 11.35 -1.93 -2.45
CA TYR A 21 10.68 -0.66 -2.15
C TYR A 21 10.75 -0.28 -0.67
N LYS A 22 11.41 -1.09 0.14
CA LYS A 22 11.60 -0.84 1.58
C LYS A 22 10.28 -0.71 2.33
N VAL A 23 9.33 -1.59 2.03
CA VAL A 23 8.04 -1.64 2.73
C VAL A 23 7.93 -2.95 3.49
N THR A 24 7.32 -2.88 4.67
CA THR A 24 6.92 -4.06 5.41
C THR A 24 5.62 -4.60 4.82
N HIS A 25 5.27 -5.83 5.19
CA HIS A 25 4.01 -6.42 4.72
C HIS A 25 2.80 -5.58 5.19
N ARG A 26 2.82 -5.12 6.44
CA ARG A 26 1.74 -4.27 6.97
C ARG A 26 1.63 -2.94 6.21
N GLU A 27 2.76 -2.31 5.92
CA GLU A 27 2.78 -1.08 5.13
C GLU A 27 2.24 -1.33 3.72
N SER A 28 2.55 -2.48 3.15
CA SER A 28 2.04 -2.86 1.84
C SER A 28 0.52 -3.01 1.84
N ILE A 29 -0.05 -3.55 2.90
CA ILE A 29 -1.51 -3.67 3.04
C ILE A 29 -2.17 -2.28 3.09
N ILE A 30 -1.61 -1.38 3.89
CA ILE A 30 -2.12 -0.01 4.01
C ILE A 30 -1.99 0.72 2.68
N LEU A 31 -0.85 0.60 2.02
CA LEU A 31 -0.61 1.22 0.72
C LEU A 31 -1.61 0.72 -0.32
N ARG A 32 -1.87 -0.59 -0.34
CA ARG A 32 -2.85 -1.17 -1.26
C ARG A 32 -4.24 -0.59 -1.03
N MET A 33 -4.64 -0.45 0.22
CA MET A 33 -5.95 0.12 0.57
C MET A 33 -6.09 1.54 0.06
N ILE A 34 -5.07 2.36 0.28
CA ILE A 34 -5.06 3.76 -0.15
C ILE A 34 -5.06 3.86 -1.68
N THR A 35 -4.21 3.07 -2.33
CA THR A 35 -4.06 3.09 -3.79
C THR A 35 -5.33 2.59 -4.48
N SER A 36 -5.92 1.52 -3.96
CA SER A 36 -7.16 0.96 -4.50
C SER A 36 -8.31 1.97 -4.39
N ALA A 37 -8.44 2.63 -3.25
CA ALA A 37 -9.47 3.65 -3.05
C ALA A 37 -9.27 4.82 -4.01
N HIS A 38 -8.05 5.29 -4.14
CA HIS A 38 -7.72 6.39 -5.05
C HIS A 38 -8.08 6.04 -6.50
N TYR A 39 -7.76 4.82 -6.91
CA TYR A 39 -8.05 4.34 -8.27
C TYR A 39 -9.57 4.32 -8.56
N LYS A 40 -10.37 4.09 -7.53
CA LYS A 40 -11.84 4.10 -7.63
C LYS A 40 -12.43 5.49 -7.47
N GLY A 41 -11.60 6.53 -7.40
CA GLY A 41 -12.04 7.91 -7.26
C GLY A 41 -12.34 8.33 -5.83
N HIS A 42 -11.95 7.52 -4.84
CA HIS A 42 -12.21 7.79 -3.43
C HIS A 42 -10.90 8.01 -2.68
N LYS A 43 -10.66 9.22 -2.20
CA LYS A 43 -9.44 9.56 -1.48
C LYS A 43 -9.63 9.37 0.01
N LEU A 44 -8.80 8.52 0.62
CA LEU A 44 -8.84 8.25 2.05
C LEU A 44 -8.13 9.33 2.85
N THR A 45 -8.64 9.58 4.06
CA THR A 45 -7.97 10.46 5.02
C THR A 45 -7.13 9.63 5.98
N VAL A 46 -6.27 10.29 6.75
CA VAL A 46 -5.52 9.65 7.84
C VAL A 46 -6.50 8.97 8.81
N SER A 47 -7.59 9.66 9.15
CA SER A 47 -8.61 9.13 10.06
C SER A 47 -9.22 7.83 9.52
N ASP A 48 -9.54 7.79 8.22
CA ASP A 48 -10.09 6.60 7.59
C ASP A 48 -9.18 5.39 7.78
N VAL A 49 -7.87 5.58 7.60
CA VAL A 49 -6.89 4.49 7.73
C VAL A 49 -6.74 4.05 9.19
N ILE A 50 -6.64 5.01 10.09
CA ILE A 50 -6.43 4.74 11.53
C ILE A 50 -7.60 3.97 12.14
N GLN A 51 -8.81 4.22 11.64
CA GLN A 51 -10.00 3.56 12.12
C GLN A 51 -10.10 2.09 11.71
N GLN A 52 -9.23 1.62 10.81
CA GLN A 52 -9.21 0.22 10.36
C GLN A 52 -8.49 -0.66 11.39
N LYS A 53 -9.14 -0.93 12.50
CA LYS A 53 -8.55 -1.67 13.63
C LYS A 53 -8.20 -3.11 13.28
N SER A 54 -8.81 -3.67 12.24
CA SER A 54 -8.51 -5.02 11.77
C SER A 54 -7.09 -5.12 11.18
N ILE A 55 -6.51 -4.00 10.72
CA ILE A 55 -5.17 -3.97 10.14
C ILE A 55 -4.14 -3.81 11.26
N ALA A 56 -4.35 -2.83 12.14
CA ALA A 56 -3.42 -2.51 13.21
C ALA A 56 -4.07 -1.57 14.22
N SER A 57 -3.44 -1.42 15.38
CA SER A 57 -3.85 -0.39 16.35
C SER A 57 -3.66 0.99 15.74
N PRO A 58 -4.38 2.03 16.23
CA PRO A 58 -4.20 3.38 15.73
C PRO A 58 -2.76 3.88 15.77
N ALA A 59 -2.03 3.58 16.85
CA ALA A 59 -0.63 4.00 16.97
C ALA A 59 0.24 3.35 15.90
N THR A 60 0.04 2.06 15.65
CA THR A 60 0.79 1.32 14.64
C THR A 60 0.45 1.82 13.22
N SER A 61 -0.83 2.07 12.94
CA SER A 61 -1.25 2.61 11.65
C SER A 61 -0.66 4.00 11.41
N HIS A 62 -0.63 4.85 12.44
CA HIS A 62 0.01 6.16 12.37
C HIS A 62 1.49 6.04 12.00
N ALA A 63 2.22 5.14 12.68
CA ALA A 63 3.63 4.93 12.42
C ALA A 63 3.86 4.41 10.99
N SER A 64 3.01 3.49 10.53
CA SER A 64 3.08 2.95 9.18
C SER A 64 2.84 4.03 8.11
N LEU A 65 1.85 4.91 8.33
CA LEU A 65 1.60 6.03 7.43
C LEU A 65 2.80 6.98 7.36
N LYS A 66 3.38 7.29 8.51
CA LYS A 66 4.56 8.15 8.59
C LYS A 66 5.72 7.55 7.78
N SER A 67 5.93 6.25 7.91
CA SER A 67 6.95 5.52 7.18
C SER A 67 6.69 5.55 5.66
N LEU A 68 5.44 5.33 5.25
CA LEU A 68 5.07 5.36 3.84
C LEU A 68 5.27 6.75 3.22
N ILE A 69 4.95 7.79 3.96
CA ILE A 69 5.16 9.17 3.51
C ILE A 69 6.66 9.46 3.41
N GLY A 70 7.44 9.07 4.42
CA GLY A 70 8.89 9.24 4.42
C GLY A 70 9.58 8.48 3.29
N ASN A 71 9.02 7.34 2.92
CA ASN A 71 9.52 6.50 1.81
C ASN A 71 8.99 6.96 0.43
N LYS A 72 8.26 8.07 0.40
CA LYS A 72 7.72 8.69 -0.82
C LYS A 72 6.78 7.78 -1.60
N LEU A 73 6.04 6.93 -0.90
CA LEU A 73 5.02 6.09 -1.50
C LEU A 73 3.63 6.71 -1.40
N ILE A 74 3.44 7.58 -0.42
CA ILE A 74 2.20 8.30 -0.20
C ILE A 74 2.49 9.79 -0.01
N GLU A 75 1.65 10.63 -0.58
CA GLU A 75 1.63 12.06 -0.30
C GLU A 75 0.45 12.38 0.59
N ASN A 76 0.65 13.31 1.50
CA ASN A 76 -0.38 13.78 2.43
C ASN A 76 -0.75 15.20 2.01
N ARG A 77 -1.87 15.35 1.31
CA ARG A 77 -2.31 16.65 0.76
C ARG A 77 -3.48 17.22 1.55
N PRO A 78 -3.39 18.52 1.95
CA PRO A 78 -4.53 19.15 2.60
C PRO A 78 -5.72 19.24 1.66
N CYS A 79 -6.93 19.12 2.21
CA CYS A 79 -8.16 19.33 1.47
C CYS A 79 -8.30 20.81 1.14
N THR A 80 -8.75 21.12 -0.09
CA THR A 80 -8.94 22.54 -0.50
C THR A 80 -9.98 23.27 0.32
N LYS A 81 -10.97 22.56 0.85
CA LYS A 81 -12.05 23.15 1.66
C LYS A 81 -11.70 23.28 3.14
N ASP A 82 -10.82 22.41 3.64
CA ASP A 82 -10.38 22.42 5.03
C ASP A 82 -8.97 21.85 5.11
N ALA A 83 -7.99 22.74 5.33
CA ALA A 83 -6.58 22.36 5.36
C ALA A 83 -6.23 21.41 6.52
N ARG A 84 -7.12 21.30 7.52
CA ARG A 84 -6.91 20.35 8.62
C ARG A 84 -7.21 18.91 8.20
N VAL A 85 -8.03 18.74 7.17
CA VAL A 85 -8.35 17.41 6.61
C VAL A 85 -7.35 17.11 5.53
N LYS A 86 -6.60 16.02 5.71
CA LYS A 86 -5.55 15.63 4.77
C LYS A 86 -5.95 14.35 4.03
N LYS A 87 -5.80 14.40 2.72
CA LYS A 87 -6.07 13.25 1.84
C LYS A 87 -4.77 12.53 1.52
N LEU A 88 -4.85 11.22 1.50
CA LEU A 88 -3.70 10.35 1.22
C LEU A 88 -3.72 9.96 -0.26
N ILE A 89 -2.64 10.31 -0.95
CA ILE A 89 -2.53 10.11 -2.41
C ILE A 89 -1.34 9.19 -2.68
N PRO A 90 -1.52 8.10 -3.45
CA PRO A 90 -0.38 7.27 -3.85
C PRO A 90 0.49 8.04 -4.85
N THR A 91 1.81 7.88 -4.72
CA THR A 91 2.77 8.46 -5.66
C THR A 91 2.95 7.56 -6.88
N GLU A 92 3.68 8.05 -7.88
CA GLU A 92 4.06 7.22 -9.04
C GLU A 92 4.88 6.01 -8.59
N ARG A 93 5.72 6.17 -7.58
CA ARG A 93 6.51 5.08 -7.00
C ARG A 93 5.58 3.99 -6.44
N ALA A 94 4.50 4.37 -5.77
CA ALA A 94 3.51 3.43 -5.26
C ALA A 94 2.77 2.70 -6.38
N ILE A 95 2.40 3.42 -7.42
CA ILE A 95 1.73 2.84 -8.58
C ILE A 95 2.65 1.80 -9.25
N LYS A 96 3.94 2.13 -9.38
CA LYS A 96 4.93 1.22 -9.94
C LYS A 96 5.07 -0.04 -9.11
N LEU A 97 5.13 0.10 -7.78
CA LEU A 97 5.15 -1.04 -6.86
C LEU A 97 3.94 -1.94 -7.07
N CYS A 98 2.75 -1.37 -7.13
CA CYS A 98 1.51 -2.12 -7.31
C CYS A 98 1.49 -2.83 -8.66
N LYS A 99 2.01 -2.20 -9.71
CA LYS A 99 2.12 -2.83 -11.03
C LYS A 99 3.07 -4.02 -11.02
N GLU A 100 4.21 -3.90 -10.34
CA GLU A 100 5.14 -5.02 -10.23
C GLU A 100 4.51 -6.20 -9.49
N LEU A 101 3.75 -5.93 -8.43
CA LEU A 101 3.01 -6.98 -7.73
C LEU A 101 1.93 -7.60 -8.62
N GLY A 102 1.26 -6.78 -9.41
CA GLY A 102 0.25 -7.25 -10.36
C GLY A 102 0.83 -8.17 -11.42
N MET A 103 2.06 -7.91 -11.86
CA MET A 103 2.75 -8.76 -12.84
C MET A 103 2.94 -10.18 -12.34
N LEU A 104 3.08 -10.37 -11.03
CA LEU A 104 3.22 -11.71 -10.45
C LEU A 104 2.00 -12.57 -10.70
N LEU A 105 0.82 -11.95 -10.73
CA LEU A 105 -0.43 -12.67 -10.98
C LEU A 105 -0.52 -13.18 -12.42
N VAL A 106 0.03 -12.42 -13.36
CA VAL A 106 0.06 -12.80 -14.77
C VAL A 106 1.12 -13.86 -15.02
N ASN A 107 2.34 -13.65 -14.49
CA ASN A 107 3.47 -14.56 -14.72
C ASN A 107 3.27 -15.93 -14.09
N ASN A 108 2.53 -16.01 -12.97
CA ASN A 108 2.28 -17.27 -12.28
C ASN A 108 1.21 -18.14 -12.94
N LYS A 109 0.60 -17.69 -14.03
CA LYS A 109 -0.39 -18.46 -14.78
C LYS A 109 0.23 -19.40 -15.83
N LYS A 110 1.54 -19.34 -15.97
CA LYS A 110 2.24 -20.22 -16.93
C LYS A 110 2.57 -21.58 -16.34
#